data_cbbaaac1aacf62156f949f82f5f717c7
#
_entry.id   cbbaaac1aacf62156f949f82f5f717c7
#
_cell.length_a   1.000
_cell.length_b   1.000
_cell.length_c   1.000
_cell.angle_alpha   90.00
_cell.angle_beta   90.00
_cell.angle_gamma   90.00
#
_symmetry.space_group_name_H-M   'P 1'
#
loop_
_entity.id
_entity.type
_entity.pdbx_description
1 polymer ?
#
loop_
_entity_poly.entity_id
_entity_poly.type
_entity_poly.pdbx_seq_one_letter_code
_entity_poly.pdbx_strand_id
1 'polypeptide(L)'
;MKKQLLMLGMILIPTLAMAATPDFNGSWTRNNASSDPAPNTMYWTTRAAGGGGGFGGGAGRRAPEIVMTVREDAKGMHVSESNAIARDYVLDGKPHTRPTDTGIEKADVTAQLQGDTLVIETKEPYGGMPGNATLTTKQTWALSPDGNTLTVTTTRDVAARHQTYKQVYTRTQTQPGAICSAGCVVPR
;
A
#
# COMPACT_ATOMS: atom_id res chain seq x y z
N MET A 1 -19.30 -62.82 34.15
CA MET A 1 -19.97 -61.80 33.34
C MET A 1 -19.05 -60.55 33.31
N LYS A 2 -18.26 -60.38 32.22
CA LYS A 2 -17.34 -59.23 32.06
C LYS A 2 -18.03 -58.16 31.25
N LYS A 3 -18.28 -56.98 31.85
CA LYS A 3 -18.82 -55.81 31.17
C LYS A 3 -17.67 -55.09 30.45
N GLN A 4 -17.69 -55.13 29.12
CA GLN A 4 -16.80 -54.29 28.27
C GLN A 4 -17.38 -52.91 28.18
N LEU A 5 -16.61 -51.94 28.64
CA LEU A 5 -16.91 -50.50 28.54
C LEU A 5 -16.33 -50.02 27.20
N LEU A 6 -17.16 -49.73 26.22
CA LEU A 6 -16.77 -49.09 24.95
C LEU A 6 -16.54 -47.61 25.20
N MET A 7 -15.28 -47.16 25.19
CA MET A 7 -14.93 -45.76 25.13
C MET A 7 -15.07 -45.27 23.68
N LEU A 8 -16.06 -44.46 23.40
CA LEU A 8 -16.28 -43.77 22.14
C LEU A 8 -15.36 -42.53 22.11
N GLY A 9 -14.21 -42.64 21.45
CA GLY A 9 -13.28 -41.52 21.25
C GLY A 9 -13.85 -40.51 20.26
N MET A 10 -14.23 -39.35 20.73
CA MET A 10 -14.67 -38.22 19.91
C MET A 10 -13.47 -37.56 19.24
N ILE A 11 -13.26 -37.81 17.93
CA ILE A 11 -12.21 -37.19 17.13
C ILE A 11 -12.66 -35.76 16.82
N LEU A 12 -12.07 -34.76 17.48
CA LEU A 12 -12.19 -33.36 17.09
C LEU A 12 -11.36 -33.14 15.82
N ILE A 13 -12.02 -32.98 14.68
CA ILE A 13 -11.36 -32.56 13.43
C ILE A 13 -11.25 -31.04 13.49
N PRO A 14 -10.03 -30.46 13.53
CA PRO A 14 -9.87 -29.03 13.44
C PRO A 14 -10.31 -28.56 12.04
N THR A 15 -11.37 -27.76 11.97
CA THR A 15 -11.75 -27.05 10.75
C THR A 15 -10.67 -26.00 10.45
N LEU A 16 -9.85 -26.26 9.45
CA LEU A 16 -8.96 -25.25 8.86
C LEU A 16 -9.84 -24.17 8.24
N ALA A 17 -10.01 -23.06 8.94
CA ALA A 17 -10.60 -21.86 8.37
C ALA A 17 -9.65 -21.39 7.25
N MET A 18 -10.03 -21.54 6.00
CA MET A 18 -9.34 -20.90 4.88
C MET A 18 -9.51 -19.40 5.05
N ALA A 19 -8.42 -18.71 5.35
CA ALA A 19 -8.41 -17.25 5.35
C ALA A 19 -8.80 -16.78 3.94
N ALA A 20 -9.82 -15.94 3.86
CA ALA A 20 -10.20 -15.32 2.59
C ALA A 20 -9.04 -14.45 2.10
N THR A 21 -8.76 -14.48 0.80
CA THR A 21 -7.76 -13.59 0.19
C THR A 21 -8.16 -12.14 0.48
N PRO A 22 -7.23 -11.29 0.97
CA PRO A 22 -7.54 -9.90 1.27
C PRO A 22 -7.94 -9.15 0.00
N ASP A 23 -9.01 -8.37 0.07
CA ASP A 23 -9.50 -7.53 -1.03
C ASP A 23 -9.04 -6.09 -0.82
N PHE A 24 -7.97 -5.69 -1.52
CA PHE A 24 -7.45 -4.32 -1.49
C PHE A 24 -8.18 -3.38 -2.44
N ASN A 25 -9.06 -3.88 -3.32
CA ASN A 25 -9.79 -3.06 -4.28
C ASN A 25 -10.57 -1.94 -3.60
N GLY A 26 -10.63 -0.78 -4.24
CA GLY A 26 -11.44 0.35 -3.81
C GLY A 26 -10.71 1.68 -3.77
N SER A 27 -11.41 2.67 -3.25
CA SER A 27 -10.86 3.99 -2.95
C SER A 27 -10.58 4.13 -1.47
N TRP A 28 -9.44 4.68 -1.16
CA TRP A 28 -8.89 4.78 0.18
C TRP A 28 -8.49 6.21 0.49
N THR A 29 -9.07 6.83 1.50
CA THR A 29 -8.70 8.17 1.95
C THR A 29 -7.72 8.08 3.10
N ARG A 30 -6.60 8.81 3.00
CA ARG A 30 -5.58 8.84 4.04
C ARG A 30 -6.12 9.48 5.32
N ASN A 31 -5.99 8.76 6.42
CA ASN A 31 -6.28 9.29 7.77
C ASN A 31 -5.01 9.92 8.34
N ASN A 32 -4.91 11.24 8.26
CA ASN A 32 -3.74 11.97 8.72
C ASN A 32 -3.55 11.93 10.24
N ALA A 33 -4.64 11.75 11.01
CA ALA A 33 -4.57 11.67 12.48
C ALA A 33 -3.99 10.34 12.97
N SER A 34 -4.15 9.27 12.19
CA SER A 34 -3.68 7.92 12.51
C SER A 34 -2.41 7.53 11.75
N SER A 35 -1.95 8.39 10.84
CA SER A 35 -0.73 8.18 10.05
C SER A 35 0.44 8.88 10.70
N ASP A 36 1.63 8.30 10.55
CA ASP A 36 2.86 8.97 10.92
C ASP A 36 3.05 10.26 10.07
N PRO A 37 3.74 11.26 10.59
CA PRO A 37 4.14 12.43 9.81
C PRO A 37 4.83 12.00 8.52
N ALA A 38 4.63 12.76 7.44
CA ALA A 38 5.34 12.50 6.20
C ALA A 38 6.86 12.43 6.48
N PRO A 39 7.54 11.38 6.00
CA PRO A 39 8.97 11.24 6.24
C PRO A 39 9.69 12.48 5.72
N ASN A 40 10.74 12.88 6.42
CA ASN A 40 11.58 13.98 5.98
C ASN A 40 12.26 13.60 4.66
N THR A 41 11.66 14.01 3.55
CA THR A 41 12.12 13.68 2.19
C THR A 41 13.49 14.25 1.89
N MET A 42 13.95 15.27 2.62
CA MET A 42 15.22 15.95 2.40
C MET A 42 16.43 15.01 2.47
N TYR A 43 16.31 13.88 3.17
CA TYR A 43 17.37 12.87 3.28
C TYR A 43 17.18 11.66 2.35
N TRP A 44 16.01 11.53 1.70
CA TRP A 44 15.61 10.34 0.96
C TRP A 44 15.25 10.60 -0.50
N THR A 45 15.14 11.85 -0.89
CA THR A 45 14.98 12.17 -2.30
C THR A 45 16.35 12.26 -2.94
N THR A 46 16.62 11.42 -3.92
CA THR A 46 17.51 11.81 -5.00
C THR A 46 16.99 13.15 -5.49
N ARG A 47 17.80 14.15 -5.36
CA ARG A 47 17.49 15.52 -5.73
C ARG A 47 16.93 15.56 -7.15
N ALA A 48 15.62 15.47 -7.28
CA ALA A 48 14.95 15.92 -8.48
C ALA A 48 15.24 17.41 -8.55
N ALA A 49 16.12 17.77 -9.45
CA ALA A 49 16.58 19.11 -9.67
C ALA A 49 15.37 20.00 -9.90
N GLY A 50 15.22 21.05 -9.11
CA GLY A 50 14.44 22.23 -9.47
C GLY A 50 12.97 22.23 -9.09
N GLY A 51 12.66 22.08 -7.83
CA GLY A 51 11.35 22.39 -7.27
C GLY A 51 11.49 22.90 -5.84
N GLY A 52 12.06 24.10 -5.68
CA GLY A 52 12.06 24.82 -4.42
C GLY A 52 10.65 25.25 -4.04
N GLY A 53 9.78 24.33 -3.65
CA GLY A 53 8.55 24.55 -2.95
C GLY A 53 8.83 24.58 -1.46
N GLY A 54 9.37 25.69 -0.94
CA GLY A 54 9.35 25.93 0.49
C GLY A 54 7.92 25.90 0.96
N PHE A 55 7.56 24.86 1.71
CA PHE A 55 6.35 24.86 2.50
C PHE A 55 6.53 25.86 3.64
N GLY A 56 6.40 27.15 3.31
CA GLY A 56 6.11 28.18 4.28
C GLY A 56 4.83 27.79 4.99
N GLY A 57 4.94 27.49 6.28
CA GLY A 57 3.82 27.22 7.14
C GLY A 57 2.89 28.41 7.20
N GLY A 58 1.98 28.52 6.23
CA GLY A 58 0.80 29.37 6.28
C GLY A 58 -0.20 28.69 7.19
N ALA A 59 -0.36 29.20 8.40
CA ALA A 59 -1.42 28.81 9.30
C ALA A 59 -2.76 28.87 8.55
N GLY A 60 -3.43 27.71 8.39
CA GLY A 60 -4.81 27.66 7.93
C GLY A 60 -5.13 26.89 6.66
N ARG A 61 -4.15 26.41 5.87
CA ARG A 61 -4.46 25.54 4.73
C ARG A 61 -4.53 24.09 5.20
N ARG A 62 -5.73 23.54 5.17
CA ARG A 62 -5.95 22.11 5.39
C ARG A 62 -5.06 21.35 4.39
N ALA A 63 -4.26 20.42 4.91
CA ALA A 63 -3.45 19.57 4.04
C ALA A 63 -4.37 18.91 2.98
N PRO A 64 -3.94 18.82 1.71
CA PRO A 64 -4.76 18.19 0.67
C PRO A 64 -5.09 16.75 1.09
N GLU A 65 -6.30 16.35 0.81
CA GLU A 65 -6.76 14.99 1.03
C GLU A 65 -6.05 14.07 0.05
N ILE A 66 -5.39 13.03 0.56
CA ILE A 66 -4.73 12.03 -0.26
C ILE A 66 -5.70 10.87 -0.44
N VAL A 67 -6.08 10.64 -1.69
CA VAL A 67 -6.93 9.51 -2.09
C VAL A 67 -6.09 8.54 -2.91
N MET A 68 -6.12 7.28 -2.52
CA MET A 68 -5.52 6.18 -3.23
C MET A 68 -6.62 5.28 -3.81
N THR A 69 -6.51 4.93 -5.07
CA THR A 69 -7.38 3.95 -5.73
C THR A 69 -6.58 2.70 -6.04
N VAL A 70 -7.11 1.56 -5.64
CA VAL A 70 -6.52 0.24 -5.89
C VAL A 70 -7.49 -0.55 -6.76
N ARG A 71 -6.97 -1.15 -7.83
CA ARG A 71 -7.68 -2.09 -8.70
C ARG A 71 -6.82 -3.32 -8.90
N GLU A 72 -7.38 -4.47 -8.60
CA GLU A 72 -6.75 -5.77 -8.80
C GLU A 72 -7.46 -6.51 -9.93
N ASP A 73 -6.71 -7.09 -10.82
CA ASP A 73 -7.19 -7.91 -11.93
C ASP A 73 -6.30 -9.16 -12.12
N ALA A 74 -6.55 -9.95 -13.14
CA ALA A 74 -5.79 -11.17 -13.44
C ALA A 74 -4.31 -10.92 -13.77
N LYS A 75 -3.90 -9.67 -14.04
CA LYS A 75 -2.52 -9.30 -14.38
C LYS A 75 -1.73 -8.78 -13.18
N GLY A 76 -2.43 -8.38 -12.12
CA GLY A 76 -1.84 -7.83 -10.91
C GLY A 76 -2.66 -6.71 -10.29
N MET A 77 -1.98 -5.74 -9.70
CA MET A 77 -2.60 -4.66 -8.96
C MET A 77 -2.17 -3.31 -9.51
N HIS A 78 -3.14 -2.47 -9.83
CA HIS A 78 -2.94 -1.08 -10.23
C HIS A 78 -3.23 -0.15 -9.05
N VAL A 79 -2.28 0.71 -8.70
CA VAL A 79 -2.38 1.68 -7.60
C VAL A 79 -2.18 3.08 -8.12
N SER A 80 -3.12 3.97 -7.81
CA SER A 80 -3.06 5.39 -8.16
C SER A 80 -3.33 6.23 -6.92
N GLU A 81 -2.43 7.12 -6.58
CA GLU A 81 -2.64 8.14 -5.54
C GLU A 81 -2.80 9.53 -6.16
N SER A 82 -3.62 10.38 -5.53
CA SER A 82 -3.91 11.73 -6.03
C SER A 82 -2.68 12.65 -6.15
N ASN A 83 -1.59 12.32 -5.46
CA ASN A 83 -0.35 13.10 -5.41
C ASN A 83 0.88 12.32 -5.88
N ALA A 84 0.71 11.16 -6.50
CA ALA A 84 1.82 10.31 -6.94
C ALA A 84 1.55 9.72 -8.33
N ILE A 85 2.60 9.18 -8.94
CA ILE A 85 2.52 8.46 -10.21
C ILE A 85 1.82 7.12 -9.98
N ALA A 86 0.86 6.79 -10.85
CA ALA A 86 0.21 5.48 -10.85
C ALA A 86 1.23 4.35 -11.10
N ARG A 87 1.03 3.23 -10.43
CA ARG A 87 1.95 2.08 -10.46
C ARG A 87 1.19 0.78 -10.65
N ASP A 88 1.79 -0.08 -11.46
CA ASP A 88 1.33 -1.45 -11.66
C ASP A 88 2.27 -2.43 -10.95
N TYR A 89 1.70 -3.44 -10.32
CA TYR A 89 2.40 -4.48 -9.59
C TYR A 89 1.95 -5.86 -10.07
N VAL A 90 2.89 -6.69 -10.50
CA VAL A 90 2.64 -8.11 -10.77
C VAL A 90 2.82 -8.88 -9.46
N LEU A 91 1.80 -9.62 -9.03
CA LEU A 91 1.77 -10.27 -7.71
C LEU A 91 2.34 -11.70 -7.72
N ASP A 92 3.37 -11.95 -8.51
CA ASP A 92 3.97 -13.29 -8.69
C ASP A 92 5.19 -13.56 -7.83
N GLY A 93 5.59 -12.60 -7.00
CA GLY A 93 6.74 -12.71 -6.11
C GLY A 93 8.10 -12.65 -6.83
N LYS A 94 8.13 -12.32 -8.13
CA LYS A 94 9.36 -12.19 -8.90
C LYS A 94 9.72 -10.72 -9.11
N PRO A 95 11.02 -10.40 -9.30
CA PRO A 95 11.42 -9.05 -9.62
C PRO A 95 10.98 -8.65 -11.03
N HIS A 96 10.35 -7.49 -11.13
CA HIS A 96 9.97 -6.83 -12.38
C HIS A 96 10.64 -5.47 -12.46
N THR A 97 11.37 -5.23 -13.54
CA THR A 97 12.08 -3.97 -13.73
C THR A 97 11.16 -2.91 -14.32
N ARG A 98 11.14 -1.72 -13.71
CA ARG A 98 10.39 -0.55 -14.20
C ARG A 98 11.24 0.72 -14.13
N PRO A 99 10.89 1.80 -14.87
CA PRO A 99 11.52 3.10 -14.65
C PRO A 99 11.30 3.60 -13.22
N THR A 100 12.27 4.31 -12.66
CA THR A 100 12.08 5.08 -11.43
C THR A 100 11.13 6.25 -11.65
N ASP A 101 10.70 6.93 -10.60
CA ASP A 101 9.80 8.09 -10.71
C ASP A 101 10.44 9.26 -11.50
N THR A 102 11.75 9.31 -11.59
CA THR A 102 12.49 10.27 -12.43
C THR A 102 12.56 9.86 -13.89
N GLY A 103 12.27 8.60 -14.21
CA GLY A 103 12.39 8.02 -15.55
C GLY A 103 13.83 7.81 -16.05
N ILE A 104 14.85 8.21 -15.26
CA ILE A 104 16.26 8.16 -15.66
C ILE A 104 16.87 6.79 -15.39
N GLU A 105 16.51 6.19 -14.28
CA GLU A 105 17.06 4.92 -13.80
C GLU A 105 15.98 3.82 -13.79
N LYS A 106 16.39 2.61 -13.47
CA LYS A 106 15.47 1.48 -13.34
C LYS A 106 15.43 1.02 -11.89
N ALA A 107 14.24 0.59 -11.46
CA ALA A 107 13.99 -0.03 -10.18
C ALA A 107 13.52 -1.47 -10.39
N ASP A 108 13.97 -2.39 -9.54
CA ASP A 108 13.43 -3.74 -9.47
C ASP A 108 12.36 -3.78 -8.38
N VAL A 109 11.18 -4.25 -8.76
CA VAL A 109 10.01 -4.31 -7.89
C VAL A 109 9.54 -5.75 -7.78
N THR A 110 9.39 -6.23 -6.56
CA THR A 110 8.79 -7.53 -6.23
C THR A 110 7.51 -7.29 -5.45
N ALA A 111 6.41 -7.90 -5.85
CA ALA A 111 5.16 -7.83 -5.11
C ALA A 111 4.55 -9.21 -4.96
N GLN A 112 4.05 -9.53 -3.76
CA GLN A 112 3.42 -10.81 -3.46
C GLN A 112 2.47 -10.74 -2.27
N LEU A 113 1.47 -11.61 -2.28
CA LEU A 113 0.65 -11.87 -1.10
C LEU A 113 1.38 -12.86 -0.18
N GLN A 114 1.47 -12.53 1.11
CA GLN A 114 1.98 -13.39 2.17
C GLN A 114 0.88 -13.56 3.23
N GLY A 115 0.08 -14.61 3.08
CA GLY A 115 -1.12 -14.79 3.87
C GLY A 115 -2.16 -13.71 3.53
N ASP A 116 -2.54 -12.92 4.53
CA ASP A 116 -3.48 -11.79 4.42
C ASP A 116 -2.79 -10.43 4.20
N THR A 117 -1.49 -10.44 3.93
CA THR A 117 -0.68 -9.23 3.81
C THR A 117 -0.06 -9.15 2.41
N LEU A 118 -0.14 -7.98 1.77
CA LEU A 118 0.60 -7.69 0.56
C LEU A 118 1.96 -7.09 0.91
N VAL A 119 3.02 -7.67 0.36
CA VAL A 119 4.39 -7.18 0.52
C VAL A 119 4.92 -6.71 -0.83
N ILE A 120 5.37 -5.46 -0.90
CA ILE A 120 6.01 -4.84 -2.06
C ILE A 120 7.41 -4.43 -1.67
N GLU A 121 8.42 -4.89 -2.40
CA GLU A 121 9.80 -4.48 -2.23
C GLU A 121 10.29 -3.80 -3.52
N THR A 122 10.89 -2.62 -3.38
CA THR A 122 11.48 -1.87 -4.48
C THR A 122 12.96 -1.65 -4.19
N LYS A 123 13.83 -1.99 -5.15
CA LYS A 123 15.25 -1.70 -5.11
C LYS A 123 15.60 -0.76 -6.24
N GLU A 124 16.13 0.40 -5.90
CA GLU A 124 16.49 1.41 -6.89
C GLU A 124 17.86 2.03 -6.59
N PRO A 125 18.59 2.47 -7.61
CA PRO A 125 19.84 3.22 -7.40
C PRO A 125 19.55 4.47 -6.57
N TYR A 126 20.38 4.74 -5.57
CA TYR A 126 20.27 5.95 -4.78
C TYR A 126 21.26 6.99 -5.27
N GLY A 127 20.79 7.91 -6.12
CA GLY A 127 21.60 9.00 -6.67
C GLY A 127 21.97 10.02 -5.59
N GLY A 128 23.25 10.41 -5.56
CA GLY A 128 23.76 11.43 -4.64
C GLY A 128 24.64 10.90 -3.50
N MET A 129 24.86 9.59 -3.43
CA MET A 129 25.91 9.02 -2.58
C MET A 129 27.09 8.49 -3.42
N PRO A 130 28.33 8.68 -2.98
CA PRO A 130 29.47 8.00 -3.60
C PRO A 130 29.31 6.49 -3.50
N GLY A 131 29.49 5.76 -4.61
CA GLY A 131 29.58 4.30 -4.59
C GLY A 131 28.29 3.54 -4.78
N ASN A 132 27.43 3.92 -5.74
CA ASN A 132 26.28 3.10 -6.20
C ASN A 132 25.41 2.51 -5.06
N ALA A 133 25.06 3.33 -4.06
CA ALA A 133 24.17 2.87 -3.00
C ALA A 133 22.80 2.50 -3.58
N THR A 134 22.19 1.45 -3.04
CA THR A 134 20.84 1.03 -3.38
C THR A 134 19.88 1.46 -2.28
N LEU A 135 18.80 2.14 -2.65
CA LEU A 135 17.66 2.34 -1.78
C LEU A 135 16.74 1.13 -1.87
N THR A 136 16.54 0.45 -0.76
CA THR A 136 15.54 -0.59 -0.64
C THR A 136 14.31 -0.02 0.10
N THR A 137 13.16 -0.07 -0.55
CA THR A 137 11.88 0.31 0.06
C THR A 137 11.00 -0.93 0.16
N LYS A 138 10.59 -1.29 1.37
CA LYS A 138 9.65 -2.38 1.62
C LYS A 138 8.34 -1.81 2.16
N GLN A 139 7.25 -2.13 1.51
CA GLN A 139 5.89 -1.81 1.95
C GLN A 139 5.17 -3.08 2.37
N THR A 140 4.50 -3.02 3.50
CA THR A 140 3.63 -4.09 4.01
C THR A 140 2.22 -3.51 4.15
N TRP A 141 1.27 -4.07 3.41
CA TRP A 141 -0.11 -3.65 3.37
C TRP A 141 -0.97 -4.65 4.11
N ALA A 142 -1.71 -4.20 5.10
CA ALA A 142 -2.59 -5.03 5.92
C ALA A 142 -3.97 -4.38 6.05
N LEU A 143 -5.02 -5.19 5.85
CA LEU A 143 -6.39 -4.77 6.09
C LEU A 143 -6.80 -5.06 7.54
N SER A 144 -7.64 -4.20 8.10
CA SER A 144 -8.38 -4.53 9.32
C SER A 144 -9.33 -5.70 9.08
N PRO A 145 -9.74 -6.45 10.13
CA PRO A 145 -10.64 -7.60 9.97
C PRO A 145 -11.98 -7.27 9.31
N ASP A 146 -12.46 -6.03 9.42
CA ASP A 146 -13.67 -5.52 8.79
C ASP A 146 -13.47 -5.01 7.36
N GLY A 147 -12.21 -5.01 6.86
CA GLY A 147 -11.84 -4.55 5.52
C GLY A 147 -11.95 -3.05 5.29
N ASN A 148 -12.23 -2.24 6.33
CA ASN A 148 -12.48 -0.81 6.21
C ASN A 148 -11.26 0.08 6.45
N THR A 149 -10.20 -0.48 7.01
CA THR A 149 -8.95 0.23 7.27
C THR A 149 -7.80 -0.50 6.59
N LEU A 150 -7.01 0.22 5.82
CA LEU A 150 -5.77 -0.26 5.22
C LEU A 150 -4.59 0.42 5.94
N THR A 151 -3.69 -0.38 6.45
CA THR A 151 -2.42 0.07 7.03
C THR A 151 -1.28 -0.27 6.09
N VAL A 152 -0.53 0.75 5.67
CA VAL A 152 0.68 0.61 4.86
C VAL A 152 1.87 0.98 5.74
N THR A 153 2.68 -0.01 6.09
CA THR A 153 3.95 0.20 6.78
C THR A 153 5.07 0.21 5.75
N THR A 154 5.83 1.30 5.70
CA THR A 154 6.94 1.46 4.77
C THR A 154 8.25 1.51 5.54
N THR A 155 9.18 0.65 5.15
CA THR A 155 10.57 0.66 5.63
C THR A 155 11.48 1.05 4.47
N ARG A 156 12.41 1.95 4.71
CA ARG A 156 13.41 2.41 3.75
C ARG A 156 14.81 2.21 4.31
N ASP A 157 15.66 1.59 3.52
CA ASP A 157 17.04 1.29 3.87
C ASP A 157 17.98 1.79 2.77
N VAL A 158 18.96 2.60 3.13
CA VAL A 158 20.06 3.01 2.25
C VAL A 158 21.36 3.18 3.06
N ALA A 159 22.37 2.44 2.73
CA ALA A 159 23.63 2.40 3.49
C ALA A 159 23.37 2.18 5.00
N ALA A 160 23.84 3.09 5.87
CA ALA A 160 23.62 3.02 7.32
C ALA A 160 22.31 3.72 7.79
N ARG A 161 21.43 4.12 6.87
CA ARG A 161 20.20 4.83 7.20
C ARG A 161 19.02 3.88 7.12
N HIS A 162 18.20 3.91 8.15
CA HIS A 162 16.97 3.13 8.28
C HIS A 162 15.83 4.04 8.70
N GLN A 163 14.67 3.92 8.05
CA GLN A 163 13.48 4.66 8.42
C GLN A 163 12.25 3.77 8.24
N THR A 164 11.38 3.75 9.25
CA THR A 164 10.06 3.12 9.16
C THR A 164 8.98 4.13 9.49
N TYR A 165 7.89 4.13 8.71
CA TYR A 165 6.71 4.95 8.96
C TYR A 165 5.44 4.22 8.53
N LYS A 166 4.33 4.60 9.13
CA LYS A 166 3.02 4.00 8.92
C LYS A 166 2.04 5.02 8.33
N GLN A 167 1.33 4.61 7.30
CA GLN A 167 0.22 5.34 6.71
C GLN A 167 -1.06 4.53 6.89
N VAL A 168 -2.12 5.20 7.34
CA VAL A 168 -3.42 4.59 7.58
C VAL A 168 -4.42 5.22 6.63
N TYR A 169 -5.20 4.38 5.96
CA TYR A 169 -6.23 4.78 5.03
C TYR A 169 -7.57 4.18 5.46
N THR A 170 -8.63 4.95 5.28
CA THR A 170 -10.00 4.48 5.48
C THR A 170 -10.64 4.24 4.12
N ARG A 171 -11.33 3.12 3.95
CA ARG A 171 -12.05 2.81 2.71
C ARG A 171 -13.12 3.87 2.49
N THR A 172 -13.04 4.56 1.37
CA THR A 172 -14.09 5.48 0.96
C THR A 172 -15.25 4.63 0.46
N GLN A 173 -16.35 4.63 1.21
CA GLN A 173 -17.57 3.99 0.73
C GLN A 173 -18.02 4.80 -0.49
N THR A 174 -17.88 4.23 -1.67
CA THR A 174 -18.66 4.70 -2.81
C THR A 174 -20.10 4.42 -2.42
N GLN A 175 -20.86 5.47 -2.06
CA GLN A 175 -22.31 5.29 -1.82
C GLN A 175 -22.87 4.54 -3.02
N PRO A 176 -23.41 3.33 -2.88
CA PRO A 176 -24.08 2.67 -3.98
C PRO A 176 -25.31 3.52 -4.28
N GLY A 177 -25.27 4.22 -5.44
CA GLY A 177 -26.44 4.89 -5.95
C GLY A 177 -26.83 6.17 -5.20
N ALA A 178 -26.08 7.23 -5.36
CA ALA A 178 -26.75 8.50 -5.57
C ALA A 178 -27.46 8.38 -6.94
N ILE A 179 -28.61 7.73 -6.94
CA ILE A 179 -29.58 7.87 -8.03
C ILE A 179 -29.84 9.37 -8.06
N CYS A 180 -29.41 10.01 -9.14
CA CYS A 180 -29.78 11.39 -9.42
C CYS A 180 -31.31 11.44 -9.53
N SER A 181 -32.01 11.63 -8.42
CA SER A 181 -33.47 11.75 -8.39
C SER A 181 -33.98 13.11 -8.81
N ALA A 182 -33.14 13.93 -9.46
CA ALA A 182 -33.61 15.13 -10.18
C ALA A 182 -32.57 15.55 -11.22
N GLY A 183 -32.80 15.24 -12.51
CA GLY A 183 -32.35 16.05 -13.66
C GLY A 183 -30.85 16.17 -13.87
N CYS A 184 -30.12 15.08 -14.11
CA CYS A 184 -28.82 15.16 -14.74
C CYS A 184 -29.01 15.46 -16.25
N VAL A 185 -28.86 16.71 -16.66
CA VAL A 185 -28.74 17.09 -18.05
C VAL A 185 -27.34 16.65 -18.53
N VAL A 186 -27.28 15.64 -19.37
CA VAL A 186 -26.06 15.28 -20.11
C VAL A 186 -25.89 16.32 -21.22
N PRO A 187 -24.82 17.13 -21.23
CA PRO A 187 -24.54 17.98 -22.39
C PRO A 187 -24.22 17.10 -23.59
N ARG A 188 -24.85 17.42 -24.74
CA ARG A 188 -24.60 16.83 -26.06
C ARG A 188 -23.28 17.31 -26.61
#